data_cf7050f1640efdbc56a6beef1339c755
#
_entry.id   cf7050f1640efdbc56a6beef1339c755
#
_cell.length_a   1.000
_cell.length_b   1.000
_cell.length_c   1.000
_cell.angle_alpha   90.00
_cell.angle_beta   90.00
_cell.angle_gamma   90.00
#
_symmetry.space_group_name_H-M   'P 1'
#
loop_
_entity.id
_entity.type
_entity.pdbx_description
1 polymer ?
#
loop_
_entity_poly.entity_id
_entity_poly.type
_entity_poly.pdbx_seq_one_letter_code
_entity_poly.pdbx_strand_id
1 'polypeptide(L)'
;IQAISALGLAGTVIVRGMCAVVEAYLIYWPIVYFVARKFFKFTPEWAAPMASGISICGVAAAIATGSAIKARQIIPTILASVIIVFVAVELLILPFAAAYFLPSEPMVAGSWLGLVVKSDGGAVASGAIADTLIRNSALQQFGVNYQEGWILMAATTSKVFIDVFIGVWSFILAI
;
A
#
# COMPACT_ATOMS: atom_id res chain seq x y z
N ILE A 1 23.46 -16.05 -19.57
CA ILE A 1 22.25 -15.37 -20.10
C ILE A 1 21.18 -15.25 -19.01
N GLN A 2 20.86 -16.29 -18.25
CA GLN A 2 19.86 -16.24 -17.15
C GLN A 2 20.24 -15.26 -16.02
N ALA A 3 21.52 -15.15 -15.65
CA ALA A 3 21.96 -14.23 -14.60
C ALA A 3 21.81 -12.75 -15.00
N ILE A 4 22.00 -12.42 -16.29
CA ILE A 4 21.85 -11.05 -16.80
C ILE A 4 20.38 -10.65 -16.84
N SER A 5 19.48 -11.55 -17.23
CA SER A 5 18.03 -11.30 -17.19
C SER A 5 17.51 -11.16 -15.77
N ALA A 6 18.03 -11.94 -14.82
CA ALA A 6 17.68 -11.83 -13.40
C ALA A 6 18.12 -10.48 -12.79
N LEU A 7 19.32 -10.00 -13.14
CA LEU A 7 19.80 -8.67 -12.73
C LEU A 7 18.95 -7.54 -13.31
N GLY A 8 18.52 -7.65 -14.57
CA GLY A 8 17.62 -6.67 -15.19
C GLY A 8 16.23 -6.62 -14.52
N LEU A 9 15.67 -7.79 -14.19
CA LEU A 9 14.42 -7.89 -13.44
C LEU A 9 14.54 -7.31 -12.04
N ALA A 10 15.61 -7.66 -11.32
CA ALA A 10 15.87 -7.13 -9.98
C ALA A 10 16.00 -5.59 -10.00
N GLY A 11 16.73 -5.03 -10.98
CA GLY A 11 16.84 -3.58 -11.17
C GLY A 11 15.49 -2.91 -11.39
N THR A 12 14.63 -3.50 -12.23
CA THR A 12 13.30 -2.96 -12.51
C THR A 12 12.41 -3.00 -11.26
N VAL A 13 12.45 -4.08 -10.50
CA VAL A 13 11.66 -4.23 -9.25
C VAL A 13 12.12 -3.20 -8.21
N ILE A 14 13.44 -3.03 -8.05
CA ILE A 14 14.00 -2.04 -7.11
C ILE A 14 13.58 -0.62 -7.51
N VAL A 15 13.73 -0.24 -8.77
CA VAL A 15 13.36 1.11 -9.24
C VAL A 15 11.86 1.37 -9.02
N ARG A 16 11.00 0.45 -9.39
CA ARG A 16 9.54 0.59 -9.18
C ARG A 16 9.18 0.63 -7.70
N GLY A 17 9.80 -0.21 -6.88
CA GLY A 17 9.61 -0.21 -5.43
C GLY A 17 10.05 1.11 -4.80
N MET A 18 11.19 1.67 -5.22
CA MET A 18 11.65 2.98 -4.75
C MET A 18 10.72 4.12 -5.19
N CYS A 19 10.15 4.06 -6.39
CA CYS A 19 9.12 5.02 -6.81
C CYS A 19 7.89 4.96 -5.86
N ALA A 20 7.45 3.78 -5.50
CA ALA A 20 6.35 3.59 -4.55
C ALA A 20 6.68 4.17 -3.15
N VAL A 21 7.93 4.02 -2.69
CA VAL A 21 8.40 4.62 -1.44
C VAL A 21 8.36 6.15 -1.52
N VAL A 22 8.90 6.73 -2.59
CA VAL A 22 8.88 8.20 -2.81
C VAL A 22 7.43 8.71 -2.81
N GLU A 23 6.53 8.02 -3.51
CA GLU A 23 5.11 8.38 -3.58
C GLU A 23 4.46 8.35 -2.19
N ALA A 24 4.62 7.27 -1.44
CA ALA A 24 3.99 7.10 -0.14
C ALA A 24 4.51 8.08 0.92
N TYR A 25 5.83 8.26 0.99
CA TYR A 25 6.48 9.00 2.06
C TYR A 25 6.69 10.48 1.77
N LEU A 26 7.01 10.85 0.52
CA LEU A 26 7.34 12.22 0.15
C LEU A 26 6.20 12.97 -0.53
N ILE A 27 5.20 12.28 -1.05
CA ILE A 27 4.05 12.90 -1.71
C ILE A 27 2.79 12.73 -0.85
N TYR A 28 2.33 11.51 -0.62
CA TYR A 28 1.07 11.28 0.09
C TYR A 28 1.16 11.70 1.55
N TRP A 29 2.22 11.34 2.26
CA TRP A 29 2.33 11.67 3.68
C TRP A 29 2.24 13.16 3.97
N PRO A 30 3.02 14.05 3.30
CA PRO A 30 2.91 15.48 3.52
C PRO A 30 1.54 16.05 3.15
N ILE A 31 0.92 15.55 2.08
CA ILE A 31 -0.43 15.99 1.65
C ILE A 31 -1.44 15.65 2.75
N VAL A 32 -1.47 14.40 3.21
CA VAL A 32 -2.41 13.96 4.25
C VAL A 32 -2.16 14.70 5.55
N TYR A 33 -0.90 14.88 5.95
CA TYR A 33 -0.53 15.64 7.13
C TYR A 33 -1.01 17.09 7.04
N PHE A 34 -0.78 17.74 5.91
CA PHE A 34 -1.22 19.11 5.67
C PHE A 34 -2.74 19.24 5.72
N VAL A 35 -3.47 18.33 5.08
CA VAL A 35 -4.94 18.31 5.10
C VAL A 35 -5.45 18.10 6.52
N ALA A 36 -4.89 17.16 7.26
CA ALA A 36 -5.24 16.89 8.65
C ALA A 36 -5.03 18.12 9.55
N ARG A 37 -3.90 18.83 9.35
CA ARG A 37 -3.55 20.02 10.13
C ARG A 37 -4.37 21.24 9.74
N LYS A 38 -4.54 21.51 8.47
CA LYS A 38 -5.13 22.75 7.96
C LYS A 38 -6.66 22.70 7.92
N PHE A 39 -7.23 21.62 7.38
CA PHE A 39 -8.68 21.51 7.20
C PHE A 39 -9.37 20.94 8.44
N PHE A 40 -8.85 19.85 8.98
CA PHE A 40 -9.46 19.20 10.15
C PHE A 40 -8.94 19.74 11.49
N LYS A 41 -7.90 20.59 11.48
CA LYS A 41 -7.31 21.22 12.66
C LYS A 41 -6.84 20.23 13.73
N PHE A 42 -6.48 19.02 13.33
CA PHE A 42 -5.92 18.03 14.25
C PHE A 42 -4.59 18.50 14.80
N THR A 43 -4.30 18.14 16.05
CA THR A 43 -2.98 18.40 16.64
C THR A 43 -1.92 17.56 15.93
N PRO A 44 -0.61 17.92 15.99
CA PRO A 44 0.46 17.10 15.40
C PRO A 44 0.43 15.66 15.88
N GLU A 45 0.09 15.47 17.15
CA GLU A 45 -0.03 14.17 17.82
C GLU A 45 -1.07 13.23 17.14
N TRP A 46 -2.13 13.79 16.57
CA TRP A 46 -3.13 13.06 15.77
C TRP A 46 -2.75 13.01 14.30
N ALA A 47 -2.29 14.13 13.75
CA ALA A 47 -2.07 14.26 12.31
C ALA A 47 -0.92 13.39 11.81
N ALA A 48 0.18 13.25 12.56
CA ALA A 48 1.32 12.47 12.11
C ALA A 48 1.05 10.96 12.06
N PRO A 49 0.51 10.31 13.12
CA PRO A 49 0.13 8.89 13.03
C PRO A 49 -0.94 8.63 11.98
N MET A 50 -1.91 9.54 11.83
CA MET A 50 -2.95 9.43 10.81
C MET A 50 -2.35 9.51 9.41
N ALA A 51 -1.45 10.46 9.16
CA ALA A 51 -0.77 10.59 7.87
C ALA A 51 0.03 9.32 7.54
N SER A 52 0.76 8.78 8.51
CA SER A 52 1.50 7.52 8.33
C SER A 52 0.57 6.33 8.05
N GLY A 53 -0.54 6.23 8.77
CA GLY A 53 -1.53 5.18 8.56
C GLY A 53 -2.19 5.24 7.18
N ILE A 54 -2.58 6.41 6.72
CA ILE A 54 -3.25 6.59 5.42
C ILE A 54 -2.26 6.45 4.26
N SER A 55 -1.02 6.90 4.42
CA SER A 55 -0.07 6.96 3.29
C SER A 55 0.79 5.71 3.15
N ILE A 56 1.13 5.04 4.23
CA ILE A 56 2.12 3.95 4.23
C ILE A 56 1.42 2.60 4.44
N CYS A 57 1.26 2.18 5.69
CA CYS A 57 0.75 0.87 6.05
C CYS A 57 -0.18 0.96 7.26
N GLY A 58 -1.36 1.45 7.06
CA GLY A 58 -2.46 1.46 8.02
C GLY A 58 -2.04 1.41 9.49
N VAL A 59 -2.35 0.32 10.13
CA VAL A 59 -2.18 0.13 11.58
C VAL A 59 -0.70 0.16 12.01
N ALA A 60 0.18 -0.54 11.29
CA ALA A 60 1.59 -0.65 11.67
C ALA A 60 2.30 0.72 11.66
N ALA A 61 2.09 1.48 10.58
CA ALA A 61 2.69 2.81 10.44
C ALA A 61 2.10 3.83 11.42
N ALA A 62 0.79 3.77 11.70
CA ALA A 62 0.15 4.64 12.70
C ALA A 62 0.69 4.38 14.11
N ILE A 63 0.84 3.12 14.51
CA ILE A 63 1.39 2.73 15.82
C ILE A 63 2.86 3.10 15.92
N ALA A 64 3.67 2.78 14.90
CA ALA A 64 5.10 3.09 14.89
C ALA A 64 5.35 4.60 15.00
N THR A 65 4.66 5.40 14.19
CA THR A 65 4.77 6.88 14.24
C THR A 65 4.27 7.42 15.58
N GLY A 66 3.10 6.97 16.04
CA GLY A 66 2.54 7.43 17.31
C GLY A 66 3.46 7.13 18.50
N SER A 67 4.09 5.95 18.52
CA SER A 67 5.06 5.58 19.55
C SER A 67 6.33 6.42 19.46
N ALA A 68 6.85 6.66 18.26
CA ALA A 68 8.07 7.42 18.02
C ALA A 68 7.95 8.87 18.48
N ILE A 69 6.82 9.53 18.17
CA ILE A 69 6.56 10.92 18.60
C ILE A 69 5.99 11.02 20.03
N LYS A 70 5.92 9.90 20.76
CA LYS A 70 5.36 9.81 22.12
C LYS A 70 3.92 10.32 22.21
N ALA A 71 3.10 10.06 21.18
CA ALA A 71 1.69 10.37 21.18
C ALA A 71 0.96 9.57 22.28
N ARG A 72 -0.16 10.11 22.79
CA ARG A 72 -1.01 9.38 23.75
C ARG A 72 -1.46 8.05 23.14
N GLN A 73 -1.28 6.95 23.86
CA GLN A 73 -1.56 5.59 23.37
C GLN A 73 -2.96 5.37 22.83
N ILE A 74 -3.93 6.15 23.30
CA ILE A 74 -5.31 6.10 22.80
C ILE A 74 -5.42 6.50 21.31
N ILE A 75 -4.54 7.38 20.82
CA ILE A 75 -4.58 7.90 19.46
C ILE A 75 -4.28 6.81 18.43
N PRO A 76 -3.11 6.11 18.47
CA PRO A 76 -2.86 5.00 17.57
C PRO A 76 -3.90 3.89 17.67
N THR A 77 -4.47 3.65 18.85
CA THR A 77 -5.51 2.63 19.07
C THR A 77 -6.80 2.97 18.33
N ILE A 78 -7.28 4.22 18.44
CA ILE A 78 -8.47 4.68 17.73
C ILE A 78 -8.22 4.64 16.21
N LEU A 79 -7.06 5.14 15.75
CA LEU A 79 -6.70 5.11 14.34
C LEU A 79 -6.65 3.69 13.79
N ALA A 80 -6.05 2.75 14.53
CA ALA A 80 -6.01 1.34 14.14
C ALA A 80 -7.41 0.76 13.95
N SER A 81 -8.34 1.04 14.87
CA SER A 81 -9.71 0.56 14.79
C SER A 81 -10.44 1.10 13.55
N VAL A 82 -10.29 2.38 13.26
CA VAL A 82 -10.89 3.01 12.06
C VAL A 82 -10.28 2.44 10.78
N ILE A 83 -8.95 2.31 10.73
CA ILE A 83 -8.24 1.76 9.57
C ILE A 83 -8.70 0.33 9.26
N ILE A 84 -8.89 -0.53 10.26
CA ILE A 84 -9.35 -1.91 10.05
C ILE A 84 -10.72 -1.94 9.36
N VAL A 85 -11.64 -1.04 9.74
CA VAL A 85 -12.95 -0.93 9.09
C VAL A 85 -12.80 -0.50 7.62
N PHE A 86 -11.93 0.48 7.35
CA PHE A 86 -11.64 0.91 5.98
C PHE A 86 -11.03 -0.21 5.14
N VAL A 87 -10.08 -0.96 5.67
CA VAL A 87 -9.48 -2.11 4.98
C VAL A 87 -10.53 -3.16 4.61
N ALA A 88 -11.50 -3.41 5.47
CA ALA A 88 -12.60 -4.33 5.16
C ALA A 88 -13.42 -3.84 3.95
N VAL A 89 -13.69 -2.53 3.87
CA VAL A 89 -14.37 -1.91 2.72
C VAL A 89 -13.49 -1.96 1.46
N GLU A 90 -12.20 -1.66 1.60
CA GLU A 90 -11.22 -1.76 0.50
C GLU A 90 -11.20 -3.16 -0.10
N LEU A 91 -11.20 -4.21 0.72
CA LEU A 91 -11.21 -5.60 0.27
C LEU A 91 -12.46 -5.97 -0.53
N LEU A 92 -13.60 -5.35 -0.21
CA LEU A 92 -14.86 -5.60 -0.92
C LEU A 92 -14.95 -4.85 -2.26
N ILE A 93 -14.21 -3.76 -2.43
CA ILE A 93 -14.37 -2.87 -3.60
C ILE A 93 -13.16 -2.93 -4.52
N LEU A 94 -11.94 -2.81 -4.01
CA LEU A 94 -10.75 -2.58 -4.82
C LEU A 94 -10.36 -3.73 -5.75
N PRO A 95 -10.48 -5.03 -5.38
CA PRO A 95 -10.17 -6.12 -6.31
C PRO A 95 -11.09 -6.11 -7.54
N PHE A 96 -12.37 -5.79 -7.36
CA PHE A 96 -13.33 -5.69 -8.45
C PHE A 96 -13.07 -4.45 -9.33
N ALA A 97 -12.71 -3.32 -8.71
CA ALA A 97 -12.29 -2.13 -9.43
C ALA A 97 -11.03 -2.40 -10.27
N ALA A 98 -10.03 -3.10 -9.70
CA ALA A 98 -8.83 -3.51 -10.43
C ALA A 98 -9.18 -4.39 -11.65
N ALA A 99 -10.06 -5.37 -11.47
CA ALA A 99 -10.49 -6.25 -12.55
C ALA A 99 -11.29 -5.52 -13.63
N TYR A 100 -12.02 -4.47 -13.27
CA TYR A 100 -12.80 -3.68 -14.23
C TYR A 100 -11.95 -2.68 -15.02
N PHE A 101 -11.05 -1.96 -14.33
CA PHE A 101 -10.28 -0.87 -14.96
C PHE A 101 -8.93 -1.31 -15.55
N LEU A 102 -8.34 -2.39 -15.05
CA LEU A 102 -6.98 -2.82 -15.39
C LEU A 102 -6.89 -4.29 -15.82
N PRO A 103 -7.84 -4.85 -16.61
CA PRO A 103 -7.80 -6.25 -16.98
C PRO A 103 -6.63 -6.59 -17.92
N SER A 104 -6.13 -5.62 -18.67
CA SER A 104 -5.01 -5.76 -19.61
C SER A 104 -3.62 -5.59 -18.97
N GLU A 105 -3.56 -5.07 -17.73
CA GLU A 105 -2.32 -4.69 -17.06
C GLU A 105 -2.18 -5.35 -15.68
N PRO A 106 -2.00 -6.68 -15.62
CA PRO A 106 -2.07 -7.44 -14.37
C PRO A 106 -1.03 -7.00 -13.33
N MET A 107 0.19 -6.66 -13.77
CA MET A 107 1.24 -6.21 -12.86
C MET A 107 0.95 -4.82 -12.28
N VAL A 108 0.34 -3.94 -13.08
CA VAL A 108 -0.07 -2.60 -12.62
C VAL A 108 -1.21 -2.74 -11.62
N ALA A 109 -2.21 -3.59 -11.92
CA ALA A 109 -3.33 -3.86 -11.03
C ALA A 109 -2.86 -4.39 -9.66
N GLY A 110 -1.95 -5.36 -9.65
CA GLY A 110 -1.37 -5.90 -8.43
C GLY A 110 -0.60 -4.82 -7.65
N SER A 111 0.30 -4.10 -8.29
CA SER A 111 1.08 -3.05 -7.65
C SER A 111 0.18 -1.94 -7.07
N TRP A 112 -0.85 -1.53 -7.81
CA TRP A 112 -1.83 -0.57 -7.33
C TRP A 112 -2.56 -1.05 -6.08
N LEU A 113 -2.99 -2.31 -6.04
CA LEU A 113 -3.62 -2.90 -4.84
C LEU A 113 -2.67 -2.92 -3.64
N GLY A 114 -1.40 -3.26 -3.86
CA GLY A 114 -0.38 -3.22 -2.81
C GLY A 114 -0.13 -1.82 -2.24
N LEU A 115 -0.28 -0.78 -3.07
CA LEU A 115 -0.14 0.63 -2.67
C LEU A 115 -1.38 1.16 -1.94
N VAL A 116 -2.58 0.83 -2.45
CA VAL A 116 -3.83 1.43 -1.99
C VAL A 116 -4.36 0.74 -0.75
N VAL A 117 -4.32 -0.59 -0.68
CA VAL A 117 -4.84 -1.34 0.48
C VAL A 117 -3.94 -1.14 1.70
N LYS A 118 -4.50 -0.59 2.77
CA LYS A 118 -3.75 -0.09 3.94
C LYS A 118 -3.50 -1.16 5.02
N SER A 119 -3.35 -2.42 4.64
CA SER A 119 -2.80 -3.47 5.50
C SER A 119 -2.12 -4.56 4.67
N ASP A 120 -1.14 -5.23 5.25
CA ASP A 120 -0.36 -6.30 4.59
C ASP A 120 -1.27 -7.47 4.23
N GLY A 121 -2.03 -7.96 5.21
CA GLY A 121 -3.01 -9.02 4.99
C GLY A 121 -4.08 -8.64 3.97
N GLY A 122 -4.53 -7.39 3.98
CA GLY A 122 -5.46 -6.85 2.99
C GLY A 122 -4.85 -6.79 1.59
N ALA A 123 -3.61 -6.38 1.44
CA ALA A 123 -2.91 -6.35 0.15
C ALA A 123 -2.75 -7.77 -0.44
N VAL A 124 -2.39 -8.74 0.39
CA VAL A 124 -2.32 -10.16 0.00
C VAL A 124 -3.70 -10.68 -0.42
N ALA A 125 -4.72 -10.45 0.39
CA ALA A 125 -6.08 -10.93 0.10
C ALA A 125 -6.66 -10.26 -1.16
N SER A 126 -6.52 -8.95 -1.30
CA SER A 126 -6.99 -8.22 -2.49
C SER A 126 -6.24 -8.65 -3.75
N GLY A 127 -4.93 -8.88 -3.65
CA GLY A 127 -4.11 -9.40 -4.74
C GLY A 127 -4.55 -10.77 -5.19
N ALA A 128 -4.87 -11.69 -4.26
CA ALA A 128 -5.36 -13.04 -4.58
C ALA A 128 -6.74 -13.02 -5.24
N ILE A 129 -7.66 -12.18 -4.74
CA ILE A 129 -8.99 -12.02 -5.33
C ILE A 129 -8.86 -11.44 -6.75
N ALA A 130 -8.07 -10.36 -6.91
CA ALA A 130 -7.85 -9.73 -8.21
C ALA A 130 -7.15 -10.65 -9.20
N ASP A 131 -6.23 -11.50 -8.74
CA ASP A 131 -5.55 -12.50 -9.60
C ASP A 131 -6.57 -13.41 -10.29
N THR A 132 -7.52 -13.94 -9.53
CA THR A 132 -8.59 -14.78 -10.06
C THR A 132 -9.51 -14.01 -11.01
N LEU A 133 -9.94 -12.82 -10.61
CA LEU A 133 -10.88 -12.00 -11.39
C LEU A 133 -10.26 -11.52 -12.72
N ILE A 134 -9.06 -10.98 -12.68
CA ILE A 134 -8.37 -10.43 -13.87
C ILE A 134 -8.01 -11.57 -14.85
N ARG A 135 -7.53 -12.71 -14.35
CA ARG A 135 -7.23 -13.86 -15.21
C ARG A 135 -8.47 -14.35 -15.96
N ASN A 136 -9.60 -14.48 -15.27
CA ASN A 136 -10.86 -14.85 -15.89
C ASN A 136 -11.34 -13.82 -16.92
N SER A 137 -11.27 -12.54 -16.56
CA SER A 137 -11.66 -11.45 -17.47
C SER A 137 -10.75 -11.37 -18.70
N ALA A 138 -9.44 -11.51 -18.52
CA ALA A 138 -8.48 -11.48 -19.61
C ALA A 138 -8.64 -12.67 -20.57
N LEU A 139 -8.92 -13.85 -20.03
CA LEU A 139 -9.19 -15.03 -20.84
C LEU A 139 -10.45 -14.86 -21.69
N GLN A 140 -11.51 -14.31 -21.10
CA GLN A 140 -12.80 -14.11 -21.80
C GLN A 140 -12.76 -12.96 -22.81
N GLN A 141 -12.10 -11.85 -22.48
CA GLN A 141 -12.13 -10.63 -23.31
C GLN A 141 -11.01 -10.60 -24.36
N PHE A 142 -9.84 -11.13 -24.04
CA PHE A 142 -8.64 -10.99 -24.87
C PHE A 142 -8.06 -12.35 -25.30
N GLY A 143 -8.58 -13.47 -24.78
CA GLY A 143 -8.00 -14.80 -25.03
C GLY A 143 -6.59 -14.98 -24.43
N VAL A 144 -6.17 -14.09 -23.51
CA VAL A 144 -4.85 -14.11 -22.88
C VAL A 144 -4.92 -14.85 -21.54
N ASN A 145 -4.02 -15.80 -21.36
CA ASN A 145 -3.89 -16.52 -20.09
C ASN A 145 -2.69 -16.00 -19.31
N TYR A 146 -2.95 -15.19 -18.30
CA TYR A 146 -1.89 -14.72 -17.38
C TYR A 146 -1.49 -15.84 -16.41
N GLN A 147 -0.21 -15.83 -16.03
CA GLN A 147 0.31 -16.78 -15.06
C GLN A 147 -0.31 -16.54 -13.68
N GLU A 148 -0.69 -17.62 -13.03
CA GLU A 148 -1.26 -17.62 -11.69
C GLU A 148 -0.29 -17.03 -10.66
N GLY A 149 -0.82 -16.19 -9.77
CA GLY A 149 -0.06 -15.57 -8.69
C GLY A 149 0.72 -14.32 -9.08
N TRP A 150 0.74 -13.89 -10.34
CA TRP A 150 1.47 -12.69 -10.75
C TRP A 150 0.94 -11.42 -10.11
N ILE A 151 -0.37 -11.27 -10.05
CA ILE A 151 -1.03 -10.09 -9.48
C ILE A 151 -0.84 -10.07 -7.96
N LEU A 152 -1.00 -11.23 -7.33
CA LEU A 152 -0.71 -11.41 -5.91
C LEU A 152 0.75 -11.07 -5.58
N MET A 153 1.69 -11.55 -6.36
CA MET A 153 3.12 -11.27 -6.19
C MET A 153 3.42 -9.77 -6.35
N ALA A 154 2.83 -9.12 -7.35
CA ALA A 154 3.00 -7.69 -7.56
C ALA A 154 2.45 -6.87 -6.39
N ALA A 155 1.26 -7.23 -5.87
CA ALA A 155 0.66 -6.58 -4.70
C ALA A 155 1.52 -6.71 -3.45
N THR A 156 1.96 -7.94 -3.16
CA THR A 156 2.79 -8.24 -2.00
C THR A 156 4.15 -7.53 -2.08
N THR A 157 4.80 -7.59 -3.23
CA THR A 157 6.12 -6.96 -3.43
C THR A 157 6.05 -5.44 -3.25
N SER A 158 5.06 -4.78 -3.86
CA SER A 158 4.87 -3.33 -3.72
C SER A 158 4.64 -2.94 -2.27
N LYS A 159 3.86 -3.73 -1.54
CA LYS A 159 3.60 -3.51 -0.11
C LYS A 159 4.85 -3.62 0.73
N VAL A 160 5.62 -4.70 0.57
CA VAL A 160 6.87 -4.94 1.32
C VAL A 160 7.86 -3.79 1.12
N PHE A 161 8.01 -3.28 -0.11
CA PHE A 161 8.90 -2.15 -0.37
C PHE A 161 8.55 -0.91 0.45
N ILE A 162 7.27 -0.62 0.62
CA ILE A 162 6.84 0.53 1.43
C ILE A 162 7.11 0.26 2.91
N ASP A 163 6.79 -0.93 3.39
CA ASP A 163 6.80 -1.24 4.83
C ASP A 163 8.20 -1.31 5.43
N VAL A 164 9.22 -1.68 4.64
CA VAL A 164 10.62 -1.72 5.07
C VAL A 164 11.09 -0.37 5.62
N PHE A 165 10.56 0.74 5.12
CA PHE A 165 10.99 2.08 5.52
C PHE A 165 10.20 2.68 6.70
N ILE A 166 9.19 1.97 7.24
CA ILE A 166 8.36 2.47 8.36
C ILE A 166 9.22 2.86 9.56
N GLY A 167 10.18 2.02 9.94
CA GLY A 167 11.06 2.28 11.09
C GLY A 167 11.92 3.52 10.89
N VAL A 168 12.54 3.66 9.72
CA VAL A 168 13.36 4.83 9.35
C VAL A 168 12.52 6.10 9.36
N TRP A 169 11.32 6.05 8.77
CA TRP A 169 10.42 7.20 8.73
C TRP A 169 9.96 7.63 10.12
N SER A 170 9.56 6.66 10.95
CA SER A 170 9.15 6.93 12.33
C SER A 170 10.27 7.56 13.14
N PHE A 171 11.52 7.13 12.92
CA PHE A 171 12.69 7.74 13.56
C PHE A 171 12.90 9.19 13.10
N ILE A 172 12.77 9.48 11.80
CA ILE A 172 12.87 10.85 11.26
C ILE A 172 11.81 11.76 11.88
N LEU A 173 10.60 11.26 12.08
CA LEU A 173 9.51 12.04 12.68
C LEU A 173 9.66 12.23 14.20
N ALA A 174 10.52 11.48 14.86
CA ALA A 174 10.79 11.57 16.30
C ALA A 174 11.84 12.63 16.67
N ILE A 175 12.64 13.08 15.69
CA ILE A 175 13.68 14.12 15.85
C ILE A 175 13.06 15.51 15.70
#